data_21b62f855c69cbb62ee023c64eecda2b
#
_entry.id   21b62f855c69cbb62ee023c64eecda2b
#
_cell.length_a   1.000
_cell.length_b   1.000
_cell.length_c   1.000
_cell.angle_alpha   90.00
_cell.angle_beta   90.00
_cell.angle_gamma   90.00
#
_symmetry.space_group_name_H-M   'P 1'
#
loop_
_entity.id
_entity.type
_entity.pdbx_description
1 polymer ?
#
loop_
_entity_poly.entity_id
_entity_poly.type
_entity_poly.pdbx_seq_one_letter_code
_entity_poly.pdbx_strand_id
1 'polypeptide(L)'
;MNEKIQHFDPNTVDEIRATFNRTGFLAKSDIEDLFTAIDFWKHGLDVEHEMYIELMKTLKLSFLIYQEKSKRTMNTSLPEKDQLNNYVFGLVGEVGEVVDLLKKFFFHGHEVDSERLKSELGDILWYVSAVASLFNLDLQEIAQGNIEKLEKRYPEGFSSEASKGREG
;
A
#
# COMPACT_ATOMS: atom_id res chain seq x y z
N MET A 1 -21.42 -22.02 -6.12
CA MET A 1 -21.32 -21.46 -4.77
C MET A 1 -20.06 -22.04 -4.16
N ASN A 2 -19.09 -21.22 -3.82
CA ASN A 2 -17.73 -21.68 -3.47
C ASN A 2 -17.75 -22.35 -2.10
N GLU A 3 -17.19 -23.57 -1.96
CA GLU A 3 -17.13 -24.33 -0.70
C GLU A 3 -16.48 -23.54 0.47
N LYS A 4 -15.63 -22.57 0.18
CA LYS A 4 -15.01 -21.65 1.18
C LYS A 4 -16.03 -20.76 1.89
N ILE A 5 -17.19 -20.49 1.32
CA ILE A 5 -18.22 -19.59 1.90
C ILE A 5 -19.01 -20.27 3.03
N GLN A 6 -18.98 -21.60 3.14
CA GLN A 6 -19.78 -22.36 4.11
C GLN A 6 -19.20 -22.46 5.54
N HIS A 7 -17.94 -22.01 5.78
CA HIS A 7 -17.23 -22.23 7.05
C HIS A 7 -16.54 -20.97 7.59
N PHE A 8 -17.13 -19.79 7.39
CA PHE A 8 -16.57 -18.57 7.98
C PHE A 8 -16.88 -18.50 9.48
N ASP A 9 -15.83 -18.38 10.33
CA ASP A 9 -15.96 -18.15 11.77
C ASP A 9 -16.01 -16.64 12.07
N PRO A 10 -17.12 -16.13 12.64
CA PRO A 10 -17.24 -14.71 13.00
C PRO A 10 -16.16 -14.21 13.98
N ASN A 11 -15.60 -15.09 14.80
CA ASN A 11 -14.54 -14.73 15.76
C ASN A 11 -13.23 -14.34 15.04
N THR A 12 -13.00 -14.81 13.82
CA THR A 12 -11.83 -14.46 13.00
C THR A 12 -11.71 -12.95 12.80
N VAL A 13 -12.82 -12.23 12.64
CA VAL A 13 -12.82 -10.78 12.47
C VAL A 13 -12.34 -10.05 13.72
N ASP A 14 -12.74 -10.51 14.90
CA ASP A 14 -12.35 -9.90 16.17
C ASP A 14 -10.86 -10.16 16.46
N GLU A 15 -10.34 -11.33 16.10
CA GLU A 15 -8.90 -11.65 16.21
C GLU A 15 -8.07 -10.78 15.25
N ILE A 16 -8.51 -10.60 13.99
CA ILE A 16 -7.87 -9.75 13.01
C ILE A 16 -7.88 -8.29 13.49
N ARG A 17 -9.02 -7.81 14.03
CA ARG A 17 -9.14 -6.46 14.59
C ARG A 17 -8.20 -6.26 15.78
N ALA A 18 -8.10 -7.22 16.69
CA ALA A 18 -7.20 -7.17 17.83
C ALA A 18 -5.73 -7.12 17.38
N THR A 19 -5.37 -7.89 16.35
CA THR A 19 -4.03 -7.89 15.77
C THR A 19 -3.72 -6.55 15.14
N PHE A 20 -4.61 -5.99 14.32
CA PHE A 20 -4.43 -4.68 13.72
C PHE A 20 -4.30 -3.55 14.76
N ASN A 21 -5.14 -3.56 15.80
CA ASN A 21 -5.06 -2.55 16.87
C ASN A 21 -3.75 -2.61 17.65
N ARG A 22 -3.14 -3.79 17.74
CA ARG A 22 -1.86 -4.01 18.43
C ARG A 22 -0.65 -3.68 17.57
N THR A 23 -0.67 -4.03 16.30
CA THR A 23 0.49 -3.99 15.39
C THR A 23 0.41 -2.86 14.36
N GLY A 24 -0.78 -2.36 14.04
CA GLY A 24 -1.04 -1.44 12.93
C GLY A 24 -0.97 -2.10 11.55
N PHE A 25 -0.73 -3.42 11.47
CA PHE A 25 -0.56 -4.19 10.23
C PHE A 25 -1.46 -5.42 10.22
N LEU A 26 -1.84 -5.84 9.01
CA LEU A 26 -2.57 -7.09 8.75
C LEU A 26 -1.71 -7.98 7.84
N ALA A 27 -1.64 -9.27 8.16
CA ALA A 27 -1.06 -10.26 7.26
C ALA A 27 -1.94 -10.44 6.01
N LYS A 28 -1.36 -10.97 4.93
CA LYS A 28 -2.10 -11.26 3.70
C LYS A 28 -3.26 -12.23 3.94
N SER A 29 -3.03 -13.26 4.76
CA SER A 29 -4.07 -14.21 5.18
C SER A 29 -5.24 -13.52 5.88
N ASP A 30 -4.96 -12.58 6.79
CA ASP A 30 -6.00 -11.84 7.52
C ASP A 30 -6.90 -11.04 6.58
N ILE A 31 -6.31 -10.47 5.51
CA ILE A 31 -7.05 -9.71 4.50
C ILE A 31 -7.86 -10.64 3.58
N GLU A 32 -7.34 -11.81 3.21
CA GLU A 32 -8.09 -12.83 2.47
C GLU A 32 -9.30 -13.32 3.27
N ASP A 33 -9.14 -13.52 4.58
CA ASP A 33 -10.22 -13.89 5.49
C ASP A 33 -11.26 -12.79 5.63
N LEU A 34 -10.83 -11.51 5.68
CA LEU A 34 -11.73 -10.36 5.68
C LEU A 34 -12.53 -10.22 4.38
N PHE A 35 -11.91 -10.44 3.21
CA PHE A 35 -12.63 -10.44 1.94
C PHE A 35 -13.63 -11.60 1.86
N THR A 36 -13.26 -12.77 2.36
CA THR A 36 -14.16 -13.93 2.46
C THR A 36 -15.35 -13.61 3.36
N ALA A 37 -15.12 -12.92 4.49
CA ALA A 37 -16.17 -12.45 5.37
C ALA A 37 -17.12 -11.46 4.69
N ILE A 38 -16.56 -10.48 3.98
CA ILE A 38 -17.34 -9.48 3.24
C ILE A 38 -18.22 -10.13 2.18
N ASP A 39 -17.69 -11.08 1.42
CA ASP A 39 -18.46 -11.80 0.40
C ASP A 39 -19.55 -12.68 1.02
N PHE A 40 -19.27 -13.31 2.15
CA PHE A 40 -20.25 -14.08 2.91
C PHE A 40 -21.42 -13.19 3.39
N TRP A 41 -21.14 -12.00 3.91
CA TRP A 41 -22.16 -11.06 4.37
C TRP A 41 -22.94 -10.39 3.25
N LYS A 42 -22.34 -10.14 2.10
CA LYS A 42 -23.03 -9.63 0.90
C LYS A 42 -24.09 -10.59 0.35
N HIS A 43 -23.95 -11.90 0.61
CA HIS A 43 -24.78 -12.93 -0.03
C HIS A 43 -25.92 -13.48 0.85
N GLY A 44 -26.29 -12.82 1.95
CA GLY A 44 -27.58 -13.09 2.54
C GLY A 44 -27.68 -13.50 4.00
N LEU A 45 -26.81 -13.00 4.83
CA LEU A 45 -27.05 -13.06 6.27
C LEU A 45 -27.36 -11.64 6.79
N ASP A 46 -28.42 -11.55 7.60
CA ASP A 46 -28.77 -10.37 8.42
C ASP A 46 -27.67 -10.10 9.47
N VAL A 47 -26.50 -9.72 8.99
CA VAL A 47 -25.46 -9.19 9.87
C VAL A 47 -25.64 -7.69 9.94
N GLU A 48 -25.68 -7.18 11.15
CA GLU A 48 -25.91 -5.77 11.44
C GLU A 48 -25.04 -4.89 10.52
N HIS A 49 -25.70 -4.05 9.75
CA HIS A 49 -25.08 -3.11 8.80
C HIS A 49 -23.95 -2.29 9.44
N GLU A 50 -24.03 -2.03 10.75
CA GLU A 50 -23.02 -1.36 11.54
C GLU A 50 -21.68 -2.12 11.60
N MET A 51 -21.71 -3.44 11.73
CA MET A 51 -20.49 -4.26 11.77
C MET A 51 -19.77 -4.28 10.43
N TYR A 52 -20.52 -4.31 9.32
CA TYR A 52 -19.95 -4.16 7.97
C TYR A 52 -19.28 -2.79 7.79
N ILE A 53 -19.96 -1.70 8.19
CA ILE A 53 -19.42 -0.34 8.12
C ILE A 53 -18.16 -0.20 8.99
N GLU A 54 -18.15 -0.79 10.18
CA GLU A 54 -17.00 -0.74 11.08
C GLU A 54 -15.81 -1.56 10.53
N LEU A 55 -16.10 -2.72 9.94
CA LEU A 55 -15.08 -3.50 9.23
C LEU A 55 -14.49 -2.73 8.04
N MET A 56 -15.34 -2.08 7.24
CA MET A 56 -14.90 -1.24 6.11
C MET A 56 -14.08 -0.02 6.56
N LYS A 57 -14.37 0.54 7.73
CA LYS A 57 -13.54 1.60 8.35
C LYS A 57 -12.21 1.07 8.87
N THR A 58 -12.19 -0.15 9.40
CA THR A 58 -10.98 -0.84 9.90
C THR A 58 -10.08 -1.26 8.73
N LEU A 59 -10.67 -1.63 7.60
CA LEU A 59 -10.00 -1.84 6.32
C LEU A 59 -9.59 -0.50 5.68
N LYS A 60 -8.97 0.39 6.47
CA LYS A 60 -8.26 1.53 5.89
C LYS A 60 -7.32 1.00 4.80
N LEU A 61 -7.18 1.77 3.72
CA LEU A 61 -6.33 1.44 2.59
C LEU A 61 -4.94 1.01 3.06
N SER A 62 -4.69 -0.31 3.17
CA SER A 62 -3.37 -0.88 3.42
C SER A 62 -2.58 -0.92 2.11
N PHE A 63 -1.27 -1.07 2.18
CA PHE A 63 -0.45 -1.25 0.98
C PHE A 63 -0.84 -2.49 0.18
N LEU A 64 -1.32 -3.54 0.84
CA LEU A 64 -1.80 -4.73 0.15
C LEU A 64 -3.08 -4.43 -0.66
N ILE A 65 -4.07 -3.76 -0.05
CA ILE A 65 -5.30 -3.34 -0.75
C ILE A 65 -4.99 -2.36 -1.87
N TYR A 66 -4.05 -1.44 -1.63
CA TYR A 66 -3.59 -0.50 -2.65
C TYR A 66 -3.00 -1.26 -3.85
N GLN A 67 -2.08 -2.20 -3.59
CA GLN A 67 -1.43 -3.00 -4.63
C GLN A 67 -2.45 -3.78 -5.47
N GLU A 68 -3.41 -4.44 -4.85
CA GLU A 68 -4.46 -5.16 -5.57
C GLU A 68 -5.33 -4.22 -6.43
N LYS A 69 -5.67 -3.05 -5.92
CA LYS A 69 -6.45 -2.07 -6.69
C LYS A 69 -5.64 -1.44 -7.83
N SER A 70 -4.36 -1.18 -7.64
CA SER A 70 -3.48 -0.58 -8.66
C SER A 70 -3.21 -1.53 -9.82
N LYS A 71 -3.14 -2.85 -9.59
CA LYS A 71 -2.99 -3.87 -10.64
C LYS A 71 -4.03 -3.76 -11.75
N ARG A 72 -5.23 -3.31 -11.44
CA ARG A 72 -6.32 -3.15 -12.42
C ARG A 72 -5.97 -2.22 -13.58
N THR A 73 -5.08 -1.26 -13.37
CA THR A 73 -4.66 -0.26 -14.37
C THR A 73 -3.31 -0.58 -15.00
N MET A 74 -2.69 -1.70 -14.65
CA MET A 74 -1.45 -2.16 -15.27
C MET A 74 -1.69 -2.60 -16.70
N ASN A 75 -0.79 -2.21 -17.61
CA ASN A 75 -0.81 -2.68 -18.99
C ASN A 75 -0.18 -4.07 -19.10
N THR A 76 -1.02 -5.09 -19.08
CA THR A 76 -0.60 -6.50 -19.19
C THR A 76 -0.48 -7.00 -20.64
N SER A 77 -0.76 -6.15 -21.64
CA SER A 77 -0.68 -6.51 -23.06
C SER A 77 0.74 -6.49 -23.61
N LEU A 78 1.67 -5.83 -22.90
CA LEU A 78 3.08 -5.75 -23.29
C LEU A 78 3.85 -7.00 -22.84
N PRO A 79 4.93 -7.39 -23.55
CA PRO A 79 5.90 -8.35 -23.03
C PRO A 79 6.44 -7.90 -21.66
N GLU A 80 6.75 -8.84 -20.77
CA GLU A 80 7.15 -8.57 -19.39
C GLU A 80 8.33 -7.58 -19.28
N LYS A 81 9.35 -7.76 -20.14
CA LYS A 81 10.48 -6.83 -20.21
C LYS A 81 10.05 -5.39 -20.55
N ASP A 82 9.08 -5.23 -21.44
CA ASP A 82 8.63 -3.93 -21.89
C ASP A 82 7.70 -3.30 -20.82
N GLN A 83 6.94 -4.12 -20.09
CA GLN A 83 6.21 -3.67 -18.90
C GLN A 83 7.17 -3.10 -17.86
N LEU A 84 8.25 -3.82 -17.54
CA LEU A 84 9.26 -3.36 -16.58
C LEU A 84 9.88 -2.03 -17.01
N ASN A 85 10.32 -1.92 -18.25
CA ASN A 85 10.89 -0.69 -18.79
C ASN A 85 9.89 0.46 -18.69
N ASN A 86 8.63 0.22 -19.08
CA ASN A 86 7.57 1.22 -19.00
C ASN A 86 7.37 1.73 -17.58
N TYR A 87 7.30 0.84 -16.59
CA TYR A 87 7.06 1.24 -15.20
C TYR A 87 8.28 1.92 -14.56
N VAL A 88 9.50 1.46 -14.86
CA VAL A 88 10.71 2.11 -14.33
C VAL A 88 10.90 3.50 -14.95
N PHE A 89 10.68 3.66 -16.25
CA PHE A 89 10.78 4.98 -16.90
C PHE A 89 9.67 5.93 -16.45
N GLY A 90 8.45 5.40 -16.26
CA GLY A 90 7.35 6.18 -15.69
C GLY A 90 7.69 6.66 -14.27
N LEU A 91 8.18 5.78 -13.40
CA LEU A 91 8.62 6.15 -12.05
C LEU A 91 9.62 7.32 -12.05
N VAL A 92 10.62 7.26 -12.93
CA VAL A 92 11.60 8.35 -13.08
C VAL A 92 10.93 9.63 -13.59
N GLY A 93 9.96 9.50 -14.51
CA GLY A 93 9.17 10.63 -15.01
C GLY A 93 8.43 11.35 -13.88
N GLU A 94 7.66 10.63 -13.07
CA GLU A 94 6.88 11.22 -11.96
C GLU A 94 7.79 11.84 -10.87
N VAL A 95 8.94 11.23 -10.59
CA VAL A 95 9.96 11.86 -9.74
C VAL A 95 10.43 13.17 -10.34
N GLY A 96 10.61 13.23 -11.67
CA GLY A 96 10.94 14.44 -12.40
C GLY A 96 9.89 15.56 -12.27
N GLU A 97 8.59 15.22 -12.30
CA GLU A 97 7.49 16.18 -12.08
C GLU A 97 7.53 16.76 -10.66
N VAL A 98 7.77 15.93 -9.65
CA VAL A 98 7.99 16.42 -8.26
C VAL A 98 9.18 17.37 -8.18
N VAL A 99 10.30 17.01 -8.82
CA VAL A 99 11.51 17.86 -8.86
C VAL A 99 11.24 19.19 -9.55
N ASP A 100 10.49 19.21 -10.65
CA ASP A 100 10.14 20.46 -11.36
C ASP A 100 9.24 21.38 -10.52
N LEU A 101 8.26 20.81 -9.79
CA LEU A 101 7.43 21.57 -8.84
C LEU A 101 8.30 22.23 -7.76
N LEU A 102 9.21 21.47 -7.15
CA LEU A 102 10.08 21.98 -6.10
C LEU A 102 11.10 23.00 -6.65
N LYS A 103 11.63 22.79 -7.87
CA LYS A 103 12.50 23.74 -8.55
C LYS A 103 11.80 25.08 -8.75
N LYS A 104 10.54 25.06 -9.21
CA LYS A 104 9.73 26.28 -9.40
C LYS A 104 9.50 27.01 -8.09
N PHE A 105 9.23 26.27 -7.01
CA PHE A 105 9.10 26.83 -5.67
C PHE A 105 10.40 27.48 -5.20
N PHE A 106 11.52 26.76 -5.20
CA PHE A 106 12.77 27.25 -4.61
C PHE A 106 13.46 28.37 -5.43
N PHE A 107 13.33 28.34 -6.76
CA PHE A 107 14.15 29.18 -7.62
C PHE A 107 13.36 30.14 -8.51
N HIS A 108 12.05 29.93 -8.69
CA HIS A 108 11.25 30.74 -9.61
C HIS A 108 10.12 31.50 -8.90
N GLY A 109 10.04 31.44 -7.56
CA GLY A 109 9.07 32.21 -6.76
C GLY A 109 7.62 31.72 -6.86
N HIS A 110 7.40 30.47 -7.30
CA HIS A 110 6.07 29.87 -7.29
C HIS A 110 5.70 29.40 -5.88
N GLU A 111 4.42 29.40 -5.57
CA GLU A 111 3.91 28.66 -4.41
C GLU A 111 3.87 27.16 -4.69
N VAL A 112 3.95 26.35 -3.63
CA VAL A 112 3.80 24.89 -3.77
C VAL A 112 2.34 24.56 -4.03
N ASP A 113 2.06 24.04 -5.20
CA ASP A 113 0.76 23.44 -5.51
C ASP A 113 0.68 22.07 -4.81
N SER A 114 0.08 22.06 -3.62
CA SER A 114 -0.03 20.84 -2.78
C SER A 114 -0.90 19.75 -3.41
N GLU A 115 -1.93 20.12 -4.18
CA GLU A 115 -2.79 19.10 -4.83
C GLU A 115 -2.05 18.46 -6.01
N ARG A 116 -1.30 19.23 -6.76
CA ARG A 116 -0.43 18.68 -7.79
C ARG A 116 0.68 17.83 -7.21
N LEU A 117 1.37 18.28 -6.16
CA LEU A 117 2.39 17.47 -5.47
C LEU A 117 1.82 16.15 -4.96
N LYS A 118 0.62 16.16 -4.41
CA LYS A 118 -0.10 14.96 -3.94
C LYS A 118 -0.41 14.00 -5.10
N SER A 119 -0.79 14.53 -6.27
CA SER A 119 -1.01 13.74 -7.48
C SER A 119 0.26 13.00 -7.89
N GLU A 120 1.37 13.75 -8.09
CA GLU A 120 2.65 13.17 -8.53
C GLU A 120 3.20 12.13 -7.54
N LEU A 121 3.04 12.37 -6.22
CA LEU A 121 3.40 11.37 -5.21
C LEU A 121 2.50 10.12 -5.29
N GLY A 122 1.24 10.27 -5.64
CA GLY A 122 0.32 9.15 -5.92
C GLY A 122 0.78 8.33 -7.11
N ASP A 123 1.22 8.99 -8.20
CA ASP A 123 1.69 8.33 -9.41
C ASP A 123 3.03 7.61 -9.17
N ILE A 124 3.94 8.19 -8.40
CA ILE A 124 5.15 7.51 -7.91
C ILE A 124 4.78 6.23 -7.16
N LEU A 125 3.82 6.31 -6.22
CA LEU A 125 3.39 5.14 -5.45
C LEU A 125 2.77 4.06 -6.34
N TRP A 126 2.04 4.46 -7.39
CA TRP A 126 1.48 3.54 -8.37
C TRP A 126 2.59 2.78 -9.12
N TYR A 127 3.62 3.48 -9.60
CA TYR A 127 4.74 2.85 -10.30
C TYR A 127 5.55 1.91 -9.38
N VAL A 128 5.77 2.30 -8.12
CA VAL A 128 6.41 1.41 -7.12
C VAL A 128 5.59 0.14 -6.93
N SER A 129 4.27 0.25 -6.81
CA SER A 129 3.36 -0.90 -6.70
C SER A 129 3.38 -1.78 -7.95
N ALA A 130 3.43 -1.18 -9.14
CA ALA A 130 3.49 -1.91 -10.41
C ALA A 130 4.79 -2.71 -10.56
N VAL A 131 5.95 -2.10 -10.22
CA VAL A 131 7.24 -2.80 -10.22
C VAL A 131 7.24 -3.95 -9.20
N ALA A 132 6.78 -3.72 -7.97
CA ALA A 132 6.66 -4.78 -6.96
C ALA A 132 5.80 -5.95 -7.48
N SER A 133 4.68 -5.64 -8.12
CA SER A 133 3.77 -6.65 -8.67
C SER A 133 4.38 -7.49 -9.78
N LEU A 134 5.21 -6.90 -10.66
CA LEU A 134 5.93 -7.66 -11.71
C LEU A 134 6.90 -8.69 -11.14
N PHE A 135 7.51 -8.39 -9.99
CA PHE A 135 8.44 -9.32 -9.32
C PHE A 135 7.76 -10.21 -8.27
N ASN A 136 6.41 -10.22 -8.22
CA ASN A 136 5.64 -10.94 -7.21
C ASN A 136 6.05 -10.60 -5.76
N LEU A 137 6.45 -9.35 -5.54
CA LEU A 137 6.77 -8.81 -4.23
C LEU A 137 5.52 -8.18 -3.60
N ASP A 138 5.34 -8.41 -2.32
CA ASP A 138 4.26 -7.81 -1.54
C ASP A 138 4.67 -6.38 -1.10
N LEU A 139 3.88 -5.38 -1.51
CA LEU A 139 4.15 -3.99 -1.18
C LEU A 139 4.03 -3.71 0.33
N GLN A 140 3.17 -4.46 1.03
CA GLN A 140 3.04 -4.39 2.48
C GLN A 140 4.32 -4.89 3.17
N GLU A 141 4.90 -6.01 2.70
CA GLU A 141 6.17 -6.54 3.21
C GLU A 141 7.34 -5.59 2.92
N ILE A 142 7.36 -4.95 1.74
CA ILE A 142 8.36 -3.93 1.40
C ILE A 142 8.27 -2.76 2.38
N ALA A 143 7.06 -2.26 2.66
CA ALA A 143 6.85 -1.15 3.59
C ALA A 143 7.26 -1.54 5.01
N GLN A 144 6.84 -2.72 5.49
CA GLN A 144 7.17 -3.25 6.80
C GLN A 144 8.69 -3.40 6.99
N GLY A 145 9.36 -4.06 6.05
CA GLY A 145 10.81 -4.25 6.10
C GLY A 145 11.60 -2.93 6.05
N ASN A 146 11.04 -1.90 5.38
CA ASN A 146 11.64 -0.56 5.42
C ASN A 146 11.50 0.09 6.80
N ILE A 147 10.34 -0.04 7.47
CA ILE A 147 10.13 0.47 8.84
C ILE A 147 11.09 -0.23 9.80
N GLU A 148 11.16 -1.54 9.81
CA GLU A 148 12.06 -2.32 10.68
C GLU A 148 13.52 -1.93 10.49
N LYS A 149 13.95 -1.73 9.24
CA LYS A 149 15.28 -1.21 8.92
C LYS A 149 15.53 0.18 9.51
N LEU A 150 14.52 1.08 9.46
CA LEU A 150 14.63 2.43 9.99
C LEU A 150 14.64 2.43 11.53
N GLU A 151 13.81 1.64 12.17
CA GLU A 151 13.78 1.46 13.64
C GLU A 151 15.12 0.91 14.15
N LYS A 152 15.66 -0.09 13.48
CA LYS A 152 16.99 -0.62 13.80
C LYS A 152 18.10 0.41 13.64
N ARG A 153 18.00 1.30 12.63
CA ARG A 153 18.99 2.35 12.37
C ARG A 153 18.87 3.53 13.32
N TYR A 154 17.65 3.88 13.67
CA TYR A 154 17.30 5.08 14.43
C TYR A 154 16.35 4.73 15.59
N PRO A 155 16.80 3.96 16.59
CA PRO A 155 15.94 3.47 17.68
C PRO A 155 15.28 4.60 18.49
N GLU A 156 15.99 5.74 18.62
CA GLU A 156 15.49 6.93 19.32
C GLU A 156 15.07 8.06 18.34
N GLY A 157 14.81 7.71 17.07
CA GLY A 157 14.55 8.67 16.01
C GLY A 157 15.82 9.11 15.26
N PHE A 158 15.66 9.99 14.26
CA PHE A 158 16.78 10.40 13.39
C PHE A 158 17.92 11.04 14.17
N SER A 159 19.16 10.60 13.89
CA SER A 159 20.39 11.28 14.33
C SER A 159 21.40 11.40 13.18
N SER A 160 22.14 12.51 13.16
CA SER A 160 23.20 12.76 12.17
C SER A 160 24.34 11.77 12.28
N GLU A 161 24.65 11.33 13.51
CA GLU A 161 25.70 10.35 13.81
C GLU A 161 25.35 8.99 13.21
N ALA A 162 24.13 8.49 13.45
CA ALA A 162 23.64 7.24 12.87
C ALA A 162 23.50 7.33 11.34
N SER A 163 23.25 8.53 10.79
CA SER A 163 23.23 8.76 9.35
C SER A 163 24.61 8.69 8.71
N LYS A 164 25.65 9.16 9.39
CA LYS A 164 27.05 9.15 8.89
C LYS A 164 27.68 7.76 8.97
N GLY A 165 27.26 6.91 9.90
CA GLY A 165 27.74 5.54 10.07
C GLY A 165 27.23 4.55 9.01
N ARG A 166 26.87 5.01 7.81
CA ARG A 166 26.48 4.13 6.68
C ARG A 166 27.70 3.37 6.18
N GLU A 167 27.90 2.14 6.65
CA GLU A 167 28.53 1.14 5.82
C GLU A 167 27.49 0.67 4.77
N GLY A 168 27.85 0.77 3.49
CA GLY A 168 27.00 0.65 2.33
C GLY A 168 26.37 -0.74 2.11
#